data_f8df5008bc9075beac5ddca63842604c
#
_entry.id   f8df5008bc9075beac5ddca63842604c
#
_cell.length_a   1.000
_cell.length_b   1.000
_cell.length_c   1.000
_cell.angle_alpha   90.00
_cell.angle_beta   90.00
_cell.angle_gamma   90.00
#
_symmetry.space_group_name_H-M   'P 1'
#
loop_
_entity.id
_entity.type
_entity.pdbx_description
1 polymer ?
#
loop_
_entity_poly.entity_id
_entity_poly.type
_entity_poly.pdbx_seq_one_letter_code
_entity_poly.pdbx_strand_id
1 'polypeptide(L)'
;PWLHEGQLAWREGATHSGDTEVLRPVNAPFSADGGLKLLRGNLGRSVIKVSAVKPERRCVEAPVRIFETQEAVSAAFKAGELYRDVIVVVRGQGPRANGMPELHKLTPALSAVQARGHRVALITDGRMSGASGSVPAAIHVSPEVFNGGPLGKLRDGDVVRLDSNNGTLEALVGAEIWAQR
;
A
#
# COMPACT_ATOMS: atom_id res chain seq x y z
N PRO A 1 33.77 -10.67 -6.20
CA PRO A 1 34.90 -10.20 -6.99
C PRO A 1 35.69 -9.14 -6.21
N TRP A 2 36.99 -9.05 -6.44
CA TRP A 2 37.86 -8.02 -5.91
C TRP A 2 38.97 -7.73 -6.91
N LEU A 3 39.63 -6.58 -6.80
CA LEU A 3 40.76 -6.24 -7.64
C LEU A 3 42.07 -6.69 -6.91
N HIS A 4 42.87 -7.48 -7.57
CA HIS A 4 44.20 -7.88 -7.13
C HIS A 4 45.19 -7.53 -8.23
N GLU A 5 46.11 -6.63 -7.92
CA GLU A 5 47.12 -6.13 -8.88
C GLU A 5 46.50 -5.61 -10.21
N GLY A 6 45.34 -4.97 -10.12
CA GLY A 6 44.63 -4.44 -11.30
C GLY A 6 43.81 -5.46 -12.07
N GLN A 7 43.83 -6.75 -11.69
CA GLN A 7 43.03 -7.79 -12.32
C GLN A 7 41.84 -8.19 -11.48
N LEU A 8 40.72 -8.51 -12.12
CA LEU A 8 39.55 -9.03 -11.44
C LEU A 8 39.81 -10.45 -10.95
N ALA A 9 39.72 -10.66 -9.66
CA ALA A 9 39.87 -11.96 -9.01
C ALA A 9 38.62 -12.31 -8.21
N TRP A 10 38.43 -13.60 -7.97
CA TRP A 10 37.36 -14.13 -7.11
C TRP A 10 38.01 -14.75 -5.86
N ARG A 11 37.40 -14.50 -4.74
CA ARG A 11 37.73 -15.14 -3.46
C ARG A 11 36.49 -15.77 -2.88
N GLU A 12 36.66 -16.73 -2.00
CA GLU A 12 35.52 -17.23 -1.23
C GLU A 12 34.80 -16.11 -0.51
N GLY A 13 33.45 -16.17 -0.55
CA GLY A 13 32.60 -15.26 0.16
C GLY A 13 32.66 -15.50 1.67
N ALA A 14 32.28 -14.52 2.45
CA ALA A 14 32.07 -14.71 3.88
C ALA A 14 30.95 -15.73 4.10
N THR A 15 31.19 -16.74 4.93
CA THR A 15 30.20 -17.76 5.32
C THR A 15 29.24 -17.25 6.40
N HIS A 16 29.61 -16.19 7.09
CA HIS A 16 28.82 -15.57 8.14
C HIS A 16 28.82 -14.05 7.98
N SER A 17 27.77 -13.40 8.47
CA SER A 17 27.72 -11.95 8.53
C SER A 17 28.74 -11.43 9.55
N GLY A 18 29.47 -10.38 9.18
CA GLY A 18 30.31 -9.63 10.12
C GLY A 18 29.52 -8.71 11.04
N ASP A 19 28.26 -8.45 10.71
CA ASP A 19 27.36 -7.60 11.49
C ASP A 19 25.93 -8.10 11.38
N THR A 20 25.43 -8.73 12.43
CA THR A 20 24.08 -9.28 12.50
C THR A 20 22.99 -8.23 12.76
N GLU A 21 23.35 -7.00 13.09
CA GLU A 21 22.40 -5.88 13.14
C GLU A 21 22.03 -5.38 11.74
N VAL A 22 22.92 -5.62 10.77
CA VAL A 22 22.72 -5.22 9.36
C VAL A 22 22.25 -6.38 8.51
N LEU A 23 22.85 -7.57 8.66
CA LEU A 23 22.54 -8.75 7.86
C LEU A 23 22.42 -9.99 8.74
N ARG A 24 21.22 -10.53 8.86
CA ARG A 24 20.93 -11.71 9.65
C ARG A 24 20.95 -13.00 8.82
N PRO A 25 21.29 -14.13 9.44
CA PRO A 25 21.21 -15.42 8.78
C PRO A 25 19.74 -15.85 8.61
N VAL A 26 19.50 -16.75 7.66
CA VAL A 26 18.15 -17.25 7.31
C VAL A 26 17.42 -17.87 8.50
N ASN A 27 18.13 -18.49 9.43
CA ASN A 27 17.57 -19.13 10.61
C ASN A 27 17.22 -18.13 11.75
N ALA A 28 17.60 -16.85 11.62
CA ALA A 28 17.30 -15.81 12.59
C ALA A 28 17.00 -14.46 11.88
N PRO A 29 15.97 -14.40 11.00
CA PRO A 29 15.68 -13.23 10.20
C PRO A 29 15.13 -12.08 11.07
N PHE A 30 15.17 -10.84 10.57
CA PHE A 30 14.50 -9.69 11.21
C PHE A 30 12.97 -9.84 11.21
N SER A 31 12.41 -10.53 10.23
CA SER A 31 10.98 -10.80 10.08
C SER A 31 10.79 -12.20 9.52
N ALA A 32 9.76 -12.90 9.98
CA ALA A 32 9.42 -14.22 9.49
C ALA A 32 8.88 -14.20 8.04
N ASP A 33 8.47 -13.04 7.54
CA ASP A 33 7.98 -12.86 6.17
C ASP A 33 8.76 -11.78 5.41
N GLY A 34 8.59 -11.74 4.08
CA GLY A 34 9.32 -10.82 3.20
C GLY A 34 8.81 -9.38 3.21
N GLY A 35 7.87 -9.02 4.09
CA GLY A 35 7.31 -7.68 4.21
C GLY A 35 6.32 -7.29 3.09
N LEU A 36 6.00 -8.19 2.17
CA LEU A 36 4.89 -8.07 1.23
C LEU A 36 3.78 -9.04 1.61
N LYS A 37 2.54 -8.55 1.63
CA LYS A 37 1.37 -9.39 1.91
C LYS A 37 0.33 -9.25 0.81
N LEU A 38 -0.33 -10.37 0.53
CA LEU A 38 -1.48 -10.40 -0.36
C LEU A 38 -2.74 -10.10 0.44
N LEU A 39 -3.52 -9.15 -0.04
CA LEU A 39 -4.85 -8.83 0.48
C LEU A 39 -5.92 -9.42 -0.43
N ARG A 40 -7.02 -9.89 0.17
CA ARG A 40 -8.18 -10.45 -0.53
C ARG A 40 -9.47 -9.97 0.12
N GLY A 41 -10.53 -9.89 -0.65
CA GLY A 41 -11.86 -9.52 -0.16
C GLY A 41 -12.80 -9.16 -1.30
N ASN A 42 -13.93 -8.55 -0.96
CA ASN A 42 -14.92 -8.14 -1.94
C ASN A 42 -14.46 -6.98 -2.85
N LEU A 43 -13.34 -6.34 -2.51
CA LEU A 43 -12.64 -5.36 -3.38
C LEU A 43 -11.65 -6.01 -4.36
N GLY A 44 -11.51 -7.34 -4.33
CA GLY A 44 -10.60 -8.09 -5.20
C GLY A 44 -9.32 -8.52 -4.51
N ARG A 45 -8.21 -8.55 -5.27
CA ARG A 45 -6.87 -8.89 -4.77
C ARG A 45 -5.97 -7.67 -4.84
N SER A 46 -5.07 -7.56 -3.88
CA SER A 46 -4.15 -6.43 -3.80
C SER A 46 -2.86 -6.86 -3.11
N VAL A 47 -1.83 -6.07 -3.22
CA VAL A 47 -0.56 -6.25 -2.50
C VAL A 47 -0.35 -5.06 -1.57
N ILE A 48 0.14 -5.32 -0.38
CA ILE A 48 0.59 -4.30 0.57
C ILE A 48 2.01 -4.60 1.04
N LYS A 49 2.85 -3.57 1.12
CA LYS A 49 4.15 -3.63 1.77
C LYS A 49 4.00 -3.24 3.24
N VAL A 50 4.37 -4.13 4.15
CA VAL A 50 4.20 -3.94 5.60
C VAL A 50 5.50 -3.69 6.36
N SER A 51 6.66 -3.80 5.70
CA SER A 51 7.97 -3.72 6.36
C SER A 51 8.23 -2.40 7.11
N ALA A 52 7.65 -1.28 6.66
CA ALA A 52 7.75 0.01 7.31
C ALA A 52 6.44 0.47 7.98
N VAL A 53 5.38 -0.36 7.91
CA VAL A 53 4.10 -0.08 8.56
C VAL A 53 4.15 -0.61 9.99
N LYS A 54 4.02 0.27 10.97
CA LYS A 54 3.99 -0.11 12.39
C LYS A 54 2.82 -1.05 12.67
N PRO A 55 2.98 -2.02 13.60
CA PRO A 55 1.95 -3.02 13.90
C PRO A 55 0.57 -2.42 14.19
N GLU A 56 0.49 -1.34 14.96
CA GLU A 56 -0.75 -0.65 15.32
C GLU A 56 -1.46 0.04 14.14
N ARG A 57 -0.77 0.17 13.00
CA ARG A 57 -1.31 0.78 11.76
C ARG A 57 -1.64 -0.25 10.67
N ARG A 58 -1.45 -1.53 10.94
CA ARG A 58 -1.66 -2.60 9.96
C ARG A 58 -3.12 -2.95 9.72
N CYS A 59 -4.02 -2.46 10.58
CA CYS A 59 -5.46 -2.55 10.38
C CYS A 59 -6.06 -1.14 10.41
N VAL A 60 -6.67 -0.73 9.31
CA VAL A 60 -7.37 0.54 9.17
C VAL A 60 -8.79 0.28 8.72
N GLU A 61 -9.74 0.75 9.51
CA GLU A 61 -11.16 0.76 9.16
C GLU A 61 -11.64 2.21 9.25
N ALA A 62 -12.07 2.76 8.11
CA ALA A 62 -12.50 4.15 8.01
C ALA A 62 -13.37 4.38 6.76
N PRO A 63 -14.13 5.50 6.73
CA PRO A 63 -14.81 5.92 5.53
C PRO A 63 -13.84 6.21 4.39
N VAL A 64 -14.23 5.85 3.16
CA VAL A 64 -13.44 6.19 1.98
C VAL A 64 -13.69 7.59 1.48
N ARG A 65 -12.66 8.20 0.89
CA ARG A 65 -12.73 9.36 0.03
C ARG A 65 -12.12 8.99 -1.32
N ILE A 66 -12.90 9.14 -2.38
CA ILE A 66 -12.57 8.64 -3.72
C ILE A 66 -12.05 9.77 -4.59
N PHE A 67 -10.98 9.47 -5.31
CA PHE A 67 -10.33 10.38 -6.26
C PHE A 67 -9.94 9.60 -7.52
N GLU A 68 -9.83 10.32 -8.62
CA GLU A 68 -9.39 9.75 -9.91
C GLU A 68 -8.00 10.26 -10.32
N THR A 69 -7.46 11.25 -9.58
CA THR A 69 -6.12 11.81 -9.84
C THR A 69 -5.38 12.14 -8.55
N GLN A 70 -4.06 12.18 -8.62
CA GLN A 70 -3.19 12.61 -7.50
C GLN A 70 -3.40 14.09 -7.16
N GLU A 71 -3.66 14.89 -8.17
CA GLU A 71 -3.88 16.33 -8.05
C GLU A 71 -5.13 16.63 -7.21
N ALA A 72 -6.21 15.85 -7.42
CA ALA A 72 -7.44 15.97 -6.64
C ALA A 72 -7.20 15.62 -5.15
N VAL A 73 -6.40 14.58 -4.85
CA VAL A 73 -6.01 14.26 -3.47
C VAL A 73 -5.21 15.41 -2.85
N SER A 74 -4.26 15.98 -3.62
CA SER A 74 -3.44 17.10 -3.13
C SER A 74 -4.29 18.35 -2.86
N ALA A 75 -5.30 18.62 -3.68
CA ALA A 75 -6.23 19.72 -3.48
C ALA A 75 -7.08 19.50 -2.21
N ALA A 76 -7.65 18.30 -2.02
CA ALA A 76 -8.42 17.95 -0.84
C ALA A 76 -7.57 18.03 0.45
N PHE A 77 -6.30 17.60 0.38
CA PHE A 77 -5.36 17.75 1.51
C PHE A 77 -5.14 19.22 1.87
N LYS A 78 -4.87 20.08 0.88
CA LYS A 78 -4.67 21.52 1.08
C LYS A 78 -5.93 22.21 1.63
N ALA A 79 -7.11 21.74 1.20
CA ALA A 79 -8.42 22.23 1.72
C ALA A 79 -8.73 21.73 3.13
N GLY A 80 -7.92 20.83 3.70
CA GLY A 80 -8.14 20.28 5.03
C GLY A 80 -9.17 19.15 5.10
N GLU A 81 -9.70 18.69 3.97
CA GLU A 81 -10.75 17.65 3.90
C GLU A 81 -10.31 16.28 4.40
N LEU A 82 -8.99 16.01 4.41
CA LEU A 82 -8.42 14.72 4.79
C LEU A 82 -8.00 14.63 6.27
N TYR A 83 -8.14 15.69 7.08
CA TYR A 83 -7.78 15.68 8.50
C TYR A 83 -8.82 14.96 9.37
N ARG A 84 -8.94 13.66 9.12
CA ARG A 84 -9.82 12.71 9.83
C ARG A 84 -9.35 11.28 9.57
N ASP A 85 -9.94 10.30 10.25
CA ASP A 85 -9.79 8.90 9.87
C ASP A 85 -10.37 8.71 8.46
N VAL A 86 -9.54 8.25 7.53
CA VAL A 86 -9.92 8.17 6.12
C VAL A 86 -9.12 7.12 5.37
N ILE A 87 -9.77 6.40 4.49
CA ILE A 87 -9.11 5.61 3.46
C ILE A 87 -9.23 6.37 2.13
N VAL A 88 -8.11 6.85 1.64
CA VAL A 88 -8.03 7.51 0.33
C VAL A 88 -8.03 6.45 -0.76
N VAL A 89 -9.00 6.51 -1.65
CA VAL A 89 -9.09 5.64 -2.82
C VAL A 89 -8.72 6.43 -4.07
N VAL A 90 -7.67 6.03 -4.76
CA VAL A 90 -7.30 6.61 -6.07
C VAL A 90 -7.50 5.52 -7.12
N ARG A 91 -8.57 5.62 -7.88
CA ARG A 91 -9.00 4.57 -8.83
C ARG A 91 -8.81 4.99 -10.28
N GLY A 92 -8.91 4.03 -11.19
CA GLY A 92 -8.68 4.28 -12.62
C GLY A 92 -7.22 4.57 -12.94
N GLN A 93 -6.29 4.02 -12.16
CA GLN A 93 -4.85 4.18 -12.31
C GLN A 93 -4.17 2.88 -12.76
N GLY A 94 -4.96 1.89 -13.14
CA GLY A 94 -4.47 0.60 -13.62
C GLY A 94 -3.79 0.67 -14.99
N PRO A 95 -3.18 -0.43 -15.45
CA PRO A 95 -2.40 -0.46 -16.69
C PRO A 95 -3.21 -0.12 -17.93
N ARG A 96 -4.48 -0.50 -17.99
CA ARG A 96 -5.35 -0.21 -19.14
C ARG A 96 -6.02 1.16 -19.04
N ALA A 97 -6.38 1.58 -17.82
CA ALA A 97 -7.05 2.85 -17.62
C ALA A 97 -6.11 4.04 -17.84
N ASN A 98 -4.91 4.01 -17.29
CA ASN A 98 -4.00 5.17 -17.26
C ASN A 98 -2.51 4.80 -17.36
N GLY A 99 -2.16 3.59 -17.83
CA GLY A 99 -0.76 3.19 -17.97
C GLY A 99 -0.02 3.05 -16.65
N MET A 100 -0.73 2.98 -15.52
CA MET A 100 -0.20 2.70 -14.20
C MET A 100 0.86 3.71 -13.71
N PRO A 101 0.53 5.02 -13.67
CA PRO A 101 1.48 6.06 -13.26
C PRO A 101 1.93 5.87 -11.82
N GLU A 102 3.10 6.43 -11.49
CA GLU A 102 3.63 6.41 -10.12
C GLU A 102 2.87 7.36 -9.20
N LEU A 103 2.34 6.84 -8.08
CA LEU A 103 1.50 7.59 -7.14
C LEU A 103 2.26 8.04 -5.86
N HIS A 104 3.58 8.03 -5.85
CA HIS A 104 4.38 8.36 -4.65
C HIS A 104 4.17 9.79 -4.13
N LYS A 105 3.70 10.72 -4.97
CA LYS A 105 3.41 12.11 -4.59
C LYS A 105 2.32 12.22 -3.51
N LEU A 106 1.51 11.18 -3.30
CA LEU A 106 0.47 11.13 -2.28
C LEU A 106 1.04 10.93 -0.87
N THR A 107 2.22 10.31 -0.77
CA THR A 107 2.79 9.88 0.51
C THR A 107 3.01 11.04 1.50
N PRO A 108 3.59 12.19 1.12
CA PRO A 108 3.79 13.28 2.07
C PRO A 108 2.49 13.78 2.69
N ALA A 109 1.44 13.93 1.88
CA ALA A 109 0.13 14.39 2.35
C ALA A 109 -0.50 13.39 3.33
N LEU A 110 -0.54 12.10 2.96
CA LEU A 110 -1.12 11.05 3.81
C LEU A 110 -0.30 10.84 5.08
N SER A 111 1.03 10.93 5.01
CA SER A 111 1.90 10.87 6.19
C SER A 111 1.66 12.04 7.14
N ALA A 112 1.41 13.24 6.63
CA ALA A 112 1.09 14.41 7.45
C ALA A 112 -0.25 14.25 8.18
N VAL A 113 -1.28 13.69 7.52
CA VAL A 113 -2.57 13.36 8.16
C VAL A 113 -2.37 12.30 9.25
N GLN A 114 -1.60 11.25 8.94
CA GLN A 114 -1.27 10.18 9.90
C GLN A 114 -0.47 10.69 11.11
N ALA A 115 0.46 11.64 10.91
CA ALA A 115 1.25 12.22 11.99
C ALA A 115 0.42 13.06 12.96
N ARG A 116 -0.77 13.52 12.54
CA ARG A 116 -1.75 14.19 13.41
C ARG A 116 -2.63 13.24 14.22
N GLY A 117 -2.35 11.94 14.18
CA GLY A 117 -3.04 10.92 14.96
C GLY A 117 -4.21 10.25 14.26
N HIS A 118 -4.49 10.59 13.01
CA HIS A 118 -5.57 9.95 12.25
C HIS A 118 -5.17 8.60 11.68
N ARG A 119 -6.13 7.69 11.58
CA ARG A 119 -5.98 6.41 10.88
C ARG A 119 -6.17 6.63 9.38
N VAL A 120 -5.10 6.41 8.63
CA VAL A 120 -5.05 6.69 7.19
C VAL A 120 -4.55 5.48 6.43
N ALA A 121 -5.17 5.18 5.31
CA ALA A 121 -4.68 4.20 4.35
C ALA A 121 -4.91 4.69 2.91
N LEU A 122 -4.20 4.09 1.95
CA LEU A 122 -4.41 4.28 0.52
C LEU A 122 -4.89 2.97 -0.10
N ILE A 123 -5.81 3.05 -1.04
CA ILE A 123 -6.21 1.93 -1.89
C ILE A 123 -6.18 2.40 -3.35
N THR A 124 -5.56 1.62 -4.24
CA THR A 124 -5.51 1.96 -5.67
C THR A 124 -5.34 0.71 -6.54
N ASP A 125 -5.93 0.75 -7.73
CA ASP A 125 -5.64 -0.19 -8.83
C ASP A 125 -4.34 0.16 -9.58
N GLY A 126 -3.73 1.31 -9.25
CA GLY A 126 -2.42 1.73 -9.70
C GLY A 126 -1.27 1.20 -8.86
N ARG A 127 -0.12 1.84 -8.98
CA ARG A 127 1.12 1.50 -8.25
C ARG A 127 1.65 2.66 -7.41
N MET A 128 2.40 2.33 -6.39
CA MET A 128 3.15 3.28 -5.60
C MET A 128 4.51 2.69 -5.23
N SER A 129 5.57 3.48 -5.28
CA SER A 129 6.91 3.06 -4.88
C SER A 129 6.92 2.48 -3.46
N GLY A 130 7.59 1.35 -3.30
CA GLY A 130 7.70 0.67 -2.02
C GLY A 130 8.47 1.42 -0.94
N ALA A 131 9.14 2.52 -1.28
CA ALA A 131 9.90 3.33 -0.31
C ALA A 131 9.00 4.15 0.63
N SER A 132 7.73 4.28 0.36
CA SER A 132 6.79 5.15 1.06
C SER A 132 6.03 4.50 2.22
N GLY A 133 6.52 3.42 2.76
CA GLY A 133 5.81 2.41 3.54
C GLY A 133 5.27 2.76 4.93
N SER A 134 5.26 4.00 5.43
CA SER A 134 4.72 4.30 6.76
C SER A 134 3.18 4.36 6.79
N VAL A 135 2.55 4.70 5.65
CA VAL A 135 1.10 4.68 5.46
C VAL A 135 0.72 3.35 4.82
N PRO A 136 -0.22 2.58 5.39
CA PRO A 136 -0.71 1.35 4.76
C PRO A 136 -1.27 1.65 3.37
N ALA A 137 -0.79 0.93 2.36
CA ALA A 137 -1.23 1.13 0.99
C ALA A 137 -1.50 -0.20 0.29
N ALA A 138 -2.77 -0.47 -0.01
CA ALA A 138 -3.20 -1.54 -0.88
C ALA A 138 -3.06 -1.09 -2.33
N ILE A 139 -2.09 -1.63 -3.03
CA ILE A 139 -1.77 -1.29 -4.42
C ILE A 139 -2.04 -2.46 -5.36
N HIS A 140 -2.11 -2.19 -6.66
CA HIS A 140 -2.38 -3.20 -7.68
C HIS A 140 -3.71 -3.93 -7.44
N VAL A 141 -4.76 -3.20 -6.99
CA VAL A 141 -6.08 -3.81 -6.80
C VAL A 141 -6.56 -4.37 -8.13
N SER A 142 -6.88 -5.65 -8.13
CA SER A 142 -7.22 -6.39 -9.35
C SER A 142 -8.50 -7.21 -9.15
N PRO A 143 -9.42 -7.19 -10.13
CA PRO A 143 -9.35 -6.48 -11.43
C PRO A 143 -9.32 -4.95 -11.27
N GLU A 144 -8.63 -4.25 -12.20
CA GLU A 144 -8.69 -2.78 -12.24
C GLU A 144 -10.09 -2.26 -12.60
N VAL A 145 -10.39 -1.02 -12.24
CA VAL A 145 -11.71 -0.42 -12.46
C VAL A 145 -12.12 -0.43 -13.93
N PHE A 146 -11.18 -0.17 -14.84
CA PHE A 146 -11.42 -0.20 -16.29
C PHE A 146 -11.94 -1.57 -16.81
N ASN A 147 -11.58 -2.64 -16.12
CA ASN A 147 -12.04 -4.00 -16.41
C ASN A 147 -13.27 -4.41 -15.57
N GLY A 148 -14.03 -3.46 -15.04
CA GLY A 148 -15.17 -3.73 -14.18
C GLY A 148 -14.79 -4.19 -12.77
N GLY A 149 -13.58 -3.87 -12.32
CA GLY A 149 -13.11 -4.24 -10.97
C GLY A 149 -13.96 -3.62 -9.87
N PRO A 150 -14.15 -4.35 -8.75
CA PRO A 150 -15.08 -3.98 -7.68
C PRO A 150 -14.71 -2.66 -6.96
N LEU A 151 -13.48 -2.18 -7.10
CA LEU A 151 -13.08 -0.86 -6.60
C LEU A 151 -13.93 0.26 -7.22
N GLY A 152 -14.46 0.05 -8.44
CA GLY A 152 -15.37 0.97 -9.11
C GLY A 152 -16.74 1.10 -8.44
N LYS A 153 -17.15 0.12 -7.64
CA LYS A 153 -18.42 0.10 -6.92
C LYS A 153 -18.44 0.99 -5.67
N LEU A 154 -17.25 1.36 -5.15
CA LEU A 154 -17.14 2.20 -3.95
C LEU A 154 -17.73 3.59 -4.20
N ARG A 155 -18.35 4.13 -3.17
CA ARG A 155 -18.86 5.49 -3.09
C ARG A 155 -18.24 6.22 -1.90
N ASP A 156 -18.13 7.53 -1.99
CA ASP A 156 -17.64 8.36 -0.88
C ASP A 156 -18.45 8.07 0.39
N GLY A 157 -17.74 7.87 1.49
CA GLY A 157 -18.32 7.55 2.78
C GLY A 157 -18.56 6.06 3.06
N ASP A 158 -18.45 5.17 2.08
CA ASP A 158 -18.46 3.73 2.38
C ASP A 158 -17.34 3.37 3.34
N VAL A 159 -17.62 2.55 4.33
CA VAL A 159 -16.59 2.08 5.26
C VAL A 159 -15.83 0.93 4.63
N VAL A 160 -14.51 1.02 4.64
CA VAL A 160 -13.62 -0.05 4.16
C VAL A 160 -12.69 -0.48 5.28
N ARG A 161 -12.42 -1.78 5.35
CA ARG A 161 -11.39 -2.38 6.19
C ARG A 161 -10.23 -2.84 5.33
N LEU A 162 -9.04 -2.30 5.62
CA LEU A 162 -7.76 -2.80 5.15
C LEU A 162 -7.06 -3.42 6.36
N ASP A 163 -6.87 -4.72 6.36
CA ASP A 163 -6.21 -5.45 7.43
C ASP A 163 -5.07 -6.32 6.87
N SER A 164 -3.86 -5.82 7.01
CA SER A 164 -2.68 -6.55 6.57
C SER A 164 -2.21 -7.64 7.53
N ASN A 165 -2.75 -7.71 8.75
CA ASN A 165 -2.46 -8.82 9.66
C ASN A 165 -3.18 -10.09 9.17
N ASN A 166 -4.45 -9.94 8.81
CA ASN A 166 -5.29 -11.06 8.33
C ASN A 166 -5.32 -11.19 6.80
N GLY A 167 -4.70 -10.25 6.07
CA GLY A 167 -4.68 -10.28 4.60
C GLY A 167 -6.04 -9.95 3.97
N THR A 168 -6.83 -9.06 4.57
CA THR A 168 -8.17 -8.71 4.08
C THR A 168 -8.28 -7.30 3.55
N LEU A 169 -9.13 -7.12 2.53
CA LEU A 169 -9.48 -5.84 1.92
C LEU A 169 -10.96 -5.84 1.55
N GLU A 170 -11.78 -5.18 2.36
CA GLU A 170 -13.22 -5.33 2.31
C GLU A 170 -13.97 -4.00 2.42
N ALA A 171 -14.94 -3.78 1.53
CA ALA A 171 -15.99 -2.79 1.73
C ALA A 171 -17.05 -3.38 2.68
N LEU A 172 -17.29 -2.68 3.79
CA LEU A 172 -18.27 -3.05 4.81
C LEU A 172 -19.66 -2.50 4.43
N VAL A 173 -20.07 -2.78 3.21
CA VAL A 173 -21.37 -2.40 2.65
C VAL A 173 -22.28 -3.62 2.64
N GLY A 174 -23.55 -3.46 2.98
CA GLY A 174 -24.51 -4.56 3.00
C GLY A 174 -24.52 -5.31 1.67
N ALA A 175 -24.59 -6.64 1.71
CA ALA A 175 -24.43 -7.52 0.54
C ALA A 175 -25.42 -7.18 -0.60
N GLU A 176 -26.66 -6.87 -0.27
CA GLU A 176 -27.70 -6.49 -1.24
C GLU A 176 -27.32 -5.18 -1.97
N ILE A 177 -26.90 -4.17 -1.21
CA ILE A 177 -26.46 -2.88 -1.77
C ILE A 177 -25.22 -3.09 -2.64
N TRP A 178 -24.27 -3.90 -2.17
CA TRP A 178 -23.03 -4.19 -2.90
C TRP A 178 -23.29 -4.93 -4.21
N ALA A 179 -24.27 -5.83 -4.24
CA ALA A 179 -24.64 -6.57 -5.45
C ALA A 179 -25.30 -5.69 -6.52
N GLN A 180 -26.01 -4.64 -6.11
CA GLN A 180 -26.72 -3.71 -7.02
C GLN A 180 -25.81 -2.64 -7.65
N ARG A 181 -24.57 -2.55 -7.22
CA ARG A 181 -23.57 -1.60 -7.73
C ARG A 181 -22.70 -2.25 -8.84
#